data_fbef6edb49d342ed31a50be8b5b79210
#
_entry.id   fbef6edb49d342ed31a50be8b5b79210
#
_cell.length_a   1.000
_cell.length_b   1.000
_cell.length_c   1.000
_cell.angle_alpha   90.00
_cell.angle_beta   90.00
_cell.angle_gamma   90.00
#
_symmetry.space_group_name_H-M   'P 1'
#
loop_
_entity.id
_entity.type
_entity.pdbx_description
1 polymer ?
#
loop_
_entity_poly.entity_id
_entity_poly.type
_entity_poly.pdbx_seq_one_letter_code
_entity_poly.pdbx_strand_id
1 'polypeptide(L)'
;MQAAKPLYDYPKYWAECFGPAPFLPMSREEMDLLGWDSCDIIIVTGDAYVDHPSFGMAIIGRLLEAQGFRVGIIAQPNWQSKDDFMKLGEPNLFFGVAAGNMDSMINRYTADKKIRSDDAYTPGGLAGSRPDRASLVYSQRCKEAYKHVPIVLGGIEASLRRIAHYDYWQDKVRHSILIDASADILLFGNAERAVVEVAPVSYTHLTLPTTPYV
;
A
#
# COMPACT_ATOMS: atom_id res chain seq x y z
N MET A 1 -7.65 -23.02 -20.50
CA MET A 1 -7.14 -22.10 -19.47
C MET A 1 -5.63 -22.10 -19.60
N GLN A 2 -5.02 -20.94 -19.81
CA GLN A 2 -3.57 -20.82 -19.87
C GLN A 2 -3.03 -21.00 -18.44
N ALA A 3 -2.00 -21.83 -18.26
CA ALA A 3 -1.39 -22.02 -16.95
C ALA A 3 -0.86 -20.69 -16.43
N ALA A 4 -1.06 -20.39 -15.14
CA ALA A 4 -0.54 -19.18 -14.52
C ALA A 4 1.00 -19.17 -14.59
N LYS A 5 1.57 -18.04 -15.02
CA LYS A 5 3.01 -17.87 -15.06
C LYS A 5 3.59 -17.87 -13.65
N PRO A 6 4.72 -18.55 -13.37
CA PRO A 6 5.41 -18.46 -12.08
C PRO A 6 5.76 -17.02 -11.72
N LEU A 7 5.71 -16.66 -10.44
CA LEU A 7 5.93 -15.28 -9.98
C LEU A 7 7.30 -14.71 -10.39
N TYR A 8 8.33 -15.52 -10.35
CA TYR A 8 9.71 -15.09 -10.66
C TYR A 8 10.08 -15.17 -12.14
N ASP A 9 9.16 -15.62 -13.00
CA ASP A 9 9.36 -15.67 -14.45
C ASP A 9 8.92 -14.37 -15.17
N TYR A 10 8.40 -13.40 -14.42
CA TYR A 10 8.10 -12.08 -14.98
C TYR A 10 9.39 -11.32 -15.28
N PRO A 11 9.44 -10.52 -16.37
CA PRO A 11 10.63 -9.78 -16.72
C PRO A 11 10.96 -8.78 -15.60
N LYS A 12 12.23 -8.73 -15.21
CA LYS A 12 12.73 -7.69 -14.31
C LYS A 12 12.82 -6.37 -15.07
N TYR A 13 12.46 -5.31 -14.38
CA TYR A 13 12.50 -3.99 -14.97
C TYR A 13 13.86 -3.35 -14.77
N TRP A 14 14.00 -2.10 -15.12
CA TRP A 14 15.25 -1.35 -15.17
C TRP A 14 16.07 -1.39 -13.87
N ALA A 15 15.47 -1.72 -12.75
CA ALA A 15 16.16 -1.92 -11.47
C ALA A 15 16.95 -3.25 -11.38
N GLU A 16 17.08 -4.02 -12.44
CA GLU A 16 17.93 -5.22 -12.43
C GLU A 16 19.37 -4.92 -12.01
N CYS A 17 19.84 -3.70 -12.27
CA CYS A 17 21.17 -3.23 -11.87
C CYS A 17 21.29 -2.92 -10.36
N PHE A 18 20.20 -2.75 -9.64
CA PHE A 18 20.25 -2.42 -8.21
C PHE A 18 20.39 -3.66 -7.31
N GLY A 19 20.01 -4.85 -7.78
CA GLY A 19 19.99 -6.06 -6.96
C GLY A 19 19.00 -5.96 -5.78
N PRO A 20 18.95 -6.97 -4.90
CA PRO A 20 18.16 -6.92 -3.67
C PRO A 20 18.72 -5.88 -2.71
N ALA A 21 17.88 -4.97 -2.22
CA ALA A 21 18.27 -4.01 -1.19
C ALA A 21 18.42 -4.71 0.18
N PRO A 22 19.38 -4.31 1.01
CA PRO A 22 19.52 -4.88 2.36
C PRO A 22 18.31 -4.59 3.25
N PHE A 23 17.59 -3.50 2.98
CA PHE A 23 16.36 -3.09 3.65
C PHE A 23 15.47 -2.32 2.66
N LEU A 24 14.17 -2.24 2.94
CA LEU A 24 13.25 -1.36 2.22
C LEU A 24 13.23 -0.01 2.94
N PRO A 25 13.59 1.11 2.26
CA PRO A 25 13.78 2.39 2.92
C PRO A 25 12.46 2.97 3.44
N MET A 26 12.54 3.57 4.62
CA MET A 26 11.43 4.24 5.31
C MET A 26 11.69 5.74 5.50
N SER A 27 12.88 6.21 5.13
CA SER A 27 13.26 7.63 5.20
C SER A 27 14.09 8.02 3.97
N ARG A 28 14.26 9.34 3.78
CA ARG A 28 15.09 9.87 2.70
C ARG A 28 16.55 9.50 2.87
N GLU A 29 17.04 9.55 4.11
CA GLU A 29 18.42 9.18 4.45
C GLU A 29 18.70 7.70 4.10
N GLU A 30 17.73 6.81 4.33
CA GLU A 30 17.85 5.41 3.92
C GLU A 30 17.85 5.23 2.41
N MET A 31 17.08 6.02 1.66
CA MET A 31 17.14 6.04 0.20
C MET A 31 18.52 6.50 -0.30
N ASP A 32 19.08 7.54 0.33
CA ASP A 32 20.40 8.07 -0.01
C ASP A 32 21.51 7.04 0.25
N LEU A 33 21.40 6.23 1.32
CA LEU A 33 22.31 5.11 1.59
C LEU A 33 22.25 4.03 0.50
N LEU A 34 21.10 3.84 -0.13
CA LEU A 34 20.90 2.91 -1.25
C LEU A 34 21.27 3.54 -2.60
N GLY A 35 21.59 4.83 -2.65
CA GLY A 35 21.82 5.58 -3.88
C GLY A 35 20.56 5.79 -4.71
N TRP A 36 19.38 5.82 -4.08
CA TRP A 36 18.10 6.00 -4.74
C TRP A 36 17.65 7.45 -4.69
N ASP A 37 17.37 8.02 -5.84
CA ASP A 37 16.78 9.36 -6.01
C ASP A 37 15.25 9.37 -5.83
N SER A 38 14.60 8.25 -6.16
CA SER A 38 13.16 8.05 -6.07
C SER A 38 12.81 6.58 -5.81
N CYS A 39 11.58 6.33 -5.35
CA CYS A 39 10.98 5.00 -5.30
C CYS A 39 10.07 4.80 -6.51
N ASP A 40 9.97 3.58 -7.01
CA ASP A 40 8.98 3.23 -8.03
C ASP A 40 7.61 3.02 -7.42
N ILE A 41 7.58 2.35 -6.28
CA ILE A 41 6.37 2.02 -5.53
C ILE A 41 6.60 2.40 -4.07
N ILE A 42 5.61 3.06 -3.47
CA ILE A 42 5.62 3.33 -2.03
C ILE A 42 4.44 2.61 -1.39
N ILE A 43 4.74 1.74 -0.42
CA ILE A 43 3.72 1.01 0.33
C ILE A 43 3.41 1.77 1.63
N VAL A 44 2.13 2.11 1.82
CA VAL A 44 1.62 2.76 3.03
C VAL A 44 0.86 1.74 3.87
N THR A 45 1.22 1.61 5.14
CA THR A 45 0.63 0.63 6.05
C THR A 45 0.28 1.24 7.42
N GLY A 46 -0.80 0.74 8.02
CA GLY A 46 -1.18 1.09 9.38
C GLY A 46 -0.41 0.35 10.48
N ASP A 47 0.34 -0.69 10.14
CA ASP A 47 1.19 -1.41 11.07
C ASP A 47 2.60 -0.83 11.11
N ALA A 48 3.30 -1.00 12.22
CA ALA A 48 4.75 -0.87 12.25
C ALA A 48 5.37 -1.84 11.24
N TYR A 49 6.38 -1.39 10.50
CA TYR A 49 7.03 -2.25 9.53
C TYR A 49 7.98 -3.24 10.22
N VAL A 50 7.78 -4.50 9.93
CA VAL A 50 8.68 -5.60 10.31
C VAL A 50 8.96 -6.40 9.05
N ASP A 51 10.24 -6.50 8.67
CA ASP A 51 10.67 -7.25 7.49
C ASP A 51 10.69 -8.76 7.79
N HIS A 52 9.49 -9.33 7.88
CA HIS A 52 9.29 -10.74 8.20
C HIS A 52 8.11 -11.30 7.40
N PRO A 53 8.18 -12.55 6.93
CA PRO A 53 7.15 -13.16 6.08
C PRO A 53 5.76 -13.34 6.75
N SER A 54 5.63 -13.06 8.04
CA SER A 54 4.32 -13.00 8.70
C SER A 54 3.56 -11.69 8.45
N PHE A 55 4.22 -10.69 7.83
CA PHE A 55 3.63 -9.38 7.57
C PHE A 55 3.41 -9.19 6.07
N GLY A 56 2.15 -8.96 5.68
CA GLY A 56 1.77 -8.84 4.28
C GLY A 56 2.55 -7.75 3.53
N MET A 57 2.88 -6.63 4.19
CA MET A 57 3.62 -5.54 3.56
C MET A 57 5.08 -5.88 3.30
N ALA A 58 5.70 -6.70 4.15
CA ALA A 58 7.03 -7.23 3.90
C ALA A 58 7.02 -8.22 2.72
N ILE A 59 6.04 -9.12 2.66
CA ILE A 59 5.87 -10.04 1.53
C ILE A 59 5.73 -9.27 0.23
N ILE A 60 4.81 -8.32 0.15
CA ILE A 60 4.53 -7.54 -1.06
C ILE A 60 5.73 -6.67 -1.44
N GLY A 61 6.34 -5.99 -0.47
CA GLY A 61 7.51 -5.14 -0.71
C GLY A 61 8.70 -5.92 -1.25
N ARG A 62 9.05 -7.04 -0.59
CA ARG A 62 10.14 -7.91 -1.04
C ARG A 62 9.86 -8.62 -2.36
N LEU A 63 8.61 -8.95 -2.63
CA LEU A 63 8.21 -9.54 -3.90
C LEU A 63 8.38 -8.53 -5.05
N LEU A 64 7.94 -7.30 -4.89
CA LEU A 64 8.11 -6.24 -5.87
C LEU A 64 9.59 -5.89 -6.08
N GLU A 65 10.37 -5.82 -4.99
CA GLU A 65 11.81 -5.65 -5.06
C GLU A 65 12.48 -6.78 -5.86
N ALA A 66 12.09 -8.03 -5.63
CA ALA A 66 12.61 -9.18 -6.37
C ALA A 66 12.28 -9.11 -7.87
N GLN A 67 11.27 -8.35 -8.27
CA GLN A 67 10.96 -8.02 -9.66
C GLN A 67 11.78 -6.83 -10.20
N GLY A 68 12.61 -6.20 -9.36
CA GLY A 68 13.50 -5.14 -9.73
C GLY A 68 12.96 -3.73 -9.51
N PHE A 69 11.86 -3.55 -8.77
CA PHE A 69 11.35 -2.23 -8.42
C PHE A 69 12.01 -1.68 -7.15
N ARG A 70 12.20 -0.37 -7.10
CA ARG A 70 12.61 0.35 -5.89
C ARG A 70 11.37 0.58 -5.03
N VAL A 71 11.31 -0.09 -3.89
CA VAL A 71 10.13 -0.09 -3.01
C VAL A 71 10.45 0.62 -1.70
N GLY A 72 9.71 1.70 -1.41
CA GLY A 72 9.76 2.40 -0.12
C GLY A 72 8.58 2.04 0.76
N ILE A 73 8.75 2.19 2.07
CA ILE A 73 7.71 1.89 3.07
C ILE A 73 7.39 3.14 3.88
N ILE A 74 6.10 3.45 3.98
CA ILE A 74 5.56 4.44 4.93
C ILE A 74 4.71 3.68 5.95
N ALA A 75 5.31 3.40 7.10
CA ALA A 75 4.66 2.69 8.20
C ALA A 75 4.08 3.67 9.21
N GLN A 76 2.84 3.46 9.62
CA GLN A 76 2.13 4.26 10.61
C GLN A 76 2.31 5.79 10.44
N PRO A 77 2.01 6.36 9.25
CA PRO A 77 2.16 7.78 9.03
C PRO A 77 1.24 8.59 9.95
N ASN A 78 1.65 9.80 10.28
CA ASN A 78 0.74 10.79 10.87
C ASN A 78 -0.33 11.14 9.83
N TRP A 79 -1.50 10.57 9.99
CA TRP A 79 -2.62 10.70 9.06
C TRP A 79 -3.37 12.03 9.18
N GLN A 80 -3.01 12.90 10.12
CA GLN A 80 -3.66 14.20 10.30
C GLN A 80 -3.22 15.22 9.24
N SER A 81 -2.05 15.01 8.63
CA SER A 81 -1.58 15.81 7.48
C SER A 81 -1.07 14.89 6.37
N LYS A 82 -0.75 15.48 5.21
CA LYS A 82 -0.13 14.77 4.08
C LYS A 82 1.40 14.64 4.19
N ASP A 83 2.03 15.29 5.17
CA ASP A 83 3.48 15.49 5.19
C ASP A 83 4.25 14.17 5.27
N ASP A 84 3.81 13.25 6.12
CA ASP A 84 4.43 11.91 6.22
C ASP A 84 4.30 11.10 4.93
N PHE A 85 3.27 11.36 4.13
CA PHE A 85 3.05 10.70 2.84
C PHE A 85 3.97 11.26 1.74
N MET A 86 4.65 12.36 2.00
CA MET A 86 5.59 13.00 1.10
C MET A 86 7.06 12.73 1.46
N LYS A 87 7.34 12.09 2.60
CA LYS A 87 8.71 11.94 3.14
C LYS A 87 9.68 11.18 2.23
N LEU A 88 9.18 10.25 1.40
CA LEU A 88 9.99 9.51 0.41
C LEU A 88 9.96 10.13 -0.99
N GLY A 89 9.23 11.24 -1.16
CA GLY A 89 8.98 11.83 -2.48
C GLY A 89 7.82 11.17 -3.21
N GLU A 90 7.65 11.54 -4.47
CA GLU A 90 6.63 11.00 -5.35
C GLU A 90 7.07 9.64 -5.92
N PRO A 91 6.26 8.58 -5.81
CA PRO A 91 6.58 7.31 -6.45
C PRO A 91 6.40 7.41 -7.98
N ASN A 92 7.27 6.74 -8.70
CA ASN A 92 7.23 6.76 -10.17
C ASN A 92 6.01 6.03 -10.74
N LEU A 93 5.42 5.05 -10.01
CA LEU A 93 4.34 4.21 -10.49
C LEU A 93 3.06 4.37 -9.69
N PHE A 94 3.06 4.02 -8.41
CA PHE A 94 1.85 4.07 -7.59
C PHE A 94 2.12 4.02 -6.09
N PHE A 95 1.10 4.38 -5.30
CA PHE A 95 1.03 4.05 -3.89
C PHE A 95 0.28 2.73 -3.69
N GLY A 96 0.91 1.76 -3.01
CA GLY A 96 0.22 0.57 -2.49
C GLY A 96 -0.29 0.87 -1.09
N VAL A 97 -1.61 0.81 -0.86
CA VAL A 97 -2.19 1.21 0.42
C VAL A 97 -2.90 0.04 1.10
N ALA A 98 -2.58 -0.20 2.37
CA ALA A 98 -3.24 -1.18 3.23
C ALA A 98 -3.41 -0.68 4.65
N ALA A 99 -4.43 -1.19 5.34
CA ALA A 99 -4.65 -0.86 6.77
C ALA A 99 -3.64 -1.54 7.70
N GLY A 100 -2.98 -2.58 7.24
CA GLY A 100 -2.12 -3.48 8.02
C GLY A 100 -2.61 -4.92 8.01
N ASN A 101 -2.13 -5.73 8.94
CA ASN A 101 -2.51 -7.15 9.07
C ASN A 101 -3.97 -7.34 9.52
N MET A 102 -4.55 -6.33 10.15
CA MET A 102 -5.96 -6.34 10.58
C MET A 102 -6.74 -5.20 9.93
N ASP A 103 -8.05 -5.40 9.86
CA ASP A 103 -8.99 -4.31 9.61
C ASP A 103 -8.89 -3.24 10.70
N SER A 104 -8.78 -1.97 10.31
CA SER A 104 -8.54 -0.86 11.24
C SER A 104 -9.66 -0.69 12.28
N MET A 105 -10.91 -0.95 11.89
CA MET A 105 -12.05 -0.85 12.80
C MET A 105 -12.05 -1.99 13.82
N ILE A 106 -11.73 -3.22 13.39
CA ILE A 106 -11.62 -4.38 14.29
C ILE A 106 -10.39 -4.25 15.20
N ASN A 107 -9.32 -3.68 14.69
CA ASN A 107 -8.12 -3.40 15.50
C ASN A 107 -8.42 -2.39 16.61
N ARG A 108 -9.18 -1.33 16.31
CA ARG A 108 -9.43 -0.23 17.23
C ARG A 108 -10.60 -0.48 18.19
N TYR A 109 -11.63 -1.21 17.76
CA TYR A 109 -12.86 -1.39 18.54
C TYR A 109 -13.16 -2.84 18.87
N THR A 110 -13.82 -3.04 20.00
CA THR A 110 -14.47 -4.32 20.33
C THR A 110 -15.79 -4.45 19.58
N ALA A 111 -16.42 -5.66 19.64
CA ALA A 111 -17.76 -5.88 19.11
C ALA A 111 -18.82 -4.95 19.73
N ASP A 112 -18.64 -4.54 20.98
CA ASP A 112 -19.51 -3.59 21.69
C ASP A 112 -19.18 -2.12 21.40
N LYS A 113 -18.42 -1.84 20.34
CA LYS A 113 -17.98 -0.49 19.93
C LYS A 113 -17.12 0.24 20.98
N LYS A 114 -16.50 -0.48 21.94
CA LYS A 114 -15.57 0.09 22.91
C LYS A 114 -14.17 0.20 22.29
N ILE A 115 -13.49 1.29 22.56
CA ILE A 115 -12.10 1.49 22.12
C ILE A 115 -11.19 0.52 22.87
N ARG A 116 -10.29 -0.15 22.14
CA ARG A 116 -9.24 -1.00 22.74
C ARG A 116 -8.12 -0.12 23.27
N SER A 117 -7.51 -0.60 24.36
CA SER A 117 -6.39 0.09 25.04
C SER A 117 -5.03 -0.21 24.43
N ASP A 118 -4.93 -1.25 23.61
CA ASP A 118 -3.69 -1.77 23.04
C ASP A 118 -3.82 -2.06 21.54
N ASP A 119 -2.68 -2.01 20.87
CA ASP A 119 -2.52 -2.41 19.46
C ASP A 119 -1.23 -3.22 19.29
N ALA A 120 -1.36 -4.53 19.06
CA ALA A 120 -0.25 -5.46 18.93
C ALA A 120 0.67 -5.14 17.71
N TYR A 121 0.21 -4.33 16.77
CA TYR A 121 0.95 -3.96 15.54
C TYR A 121 1.59 -2.58 15.62
N THR A 122 1.59 -1.98 16.79
CA THR A 122 2.21 -0.67 17.05
C THR A 122 3.38 -0.80 18.03
N PRO A 123 4.47 -0.05 17.87
CA PRO A 123 5.58 -0.07 18.82
C PRO A 123 5.11 0.23 20.25
N GLY A 124 5.52 -0.62 21.18
CA GLY A 124 5.10 -0.52 22.58
C GLY A 124 3.63 -0.86 22.84
N GLY A 125 2.91 -1.39 21.86
CA GLY A 125 1.50 -1.76 22.00
C GLY A 125 0.54 -0.58 22.12
N LEU A 126 0.94 0.63 21.74
CA LEU A 126 0.17 1.86 21.93
C LEU A 126 -1.00 1.96 20.95
N ALA A 127 -2.24 1.96 21.45
CA ALA A 127 -3.42 2.13 20.64
C ALA A 127 -3.56 3.57 20.09
N GLY A 128 -4.22 3.71 18.94
CA GLY A 128 -4.60 5.02 18.38
C GLY A 128 -3.66 5.59 17.33
N SER A 129 -2.59 4.91 16.96
CA SER A 129 -1.64 5.35 15.93
C SER A 129 -2.26 5.35 14.53
N ARG A 130 -3.24 4.49 14.26
CA ARG A 130 -3.94 4.43 12.97
C ARG A 130 -5.31 5.09 13.01
N PRO A 131 -5.80 5.68 11.90
CA PRO A 131 -7.14 6.23 11.83
C PRO A 131 -8.20 5.14 11.71
N ASP A 132 -9.44 5.48 11.99
CA ASP A 132 -10.59 4.69 11.59
C ASP A 132 -10.64 4.58 10.05
N ARG A 133 -10.91 3.38 9.53
CA ARG A 133 -10.91 3.11 8.08
C ARG A 133 -9.60 3.53 7.43
N ALA A 134 -8.49 3.00 7.94
CA ALA A 134 -7.14 3.42 7.59
C ALA A 134 -6.88 3.41 6.08
N SER A 135 -7.33 2.39 5.35
CA SER A 135 -7.15 2.33 3.89
C SER A 135 -7.78 3.52 3.17
N LEU A 136 -8.97 3.98 3.62
CA LEU A 136 -9.64 5.15 3.07
C LEU A 136 -8.87 6.43 3.38
N VAL A 137 -8.51 6.64 4.65
CA VAL A 137 -7.82 7.87 5.09
C VAL A 137 -6.45 7.98 4.42
N TYR A 138 -5.68 6.89 4.39
CA TYR A 138 -4.35 6.90 3.76
C TYR A 138 -4.44 7.18 2.26
N SER A 139 -5.42 6.60 1.56
CA SER A 139 -5.64 6.90 0.14
C SER A 139 -5.93 8.38 -0.10
N GLN A 140 -6.78 8.99 0.74
CA GLN A 140 -7.05 10.42 0.66
C GLN A 140 -5.79 11.25 0.88
N ARG A 141 -4.96 10.90 1.88
CA ARG A 141 -3.68 11.60 2.12
C ARG A 141 -2.69 11.44 0.98
N CYS A 142 -2.59 10.26 0.38
CA CYS A 142 -1.78 10.06 -0.82
C CYS A 142 -2.26 10.93 -1.98
N LYS A 143 -3.58 11.03 -2.23
CA LYS A 143 -4.15 11.90 -3.27
C LYS A 143 -3.96 13.39 -2.97
N GLU A 144 -3.97 13.80 -1.70
CA GLU A 144 -3.64 15.17 -1.29
C GLU A 144 -2.15 15.48 -1.49
N ALA A 145 -1.27 14.51 -1.27
CA ALA A 145 0.16 14.64 -1.51
C ALA A 145 0.48 14.71 -3.01
N TYR A 146 -0.02 13.74 -3.78
CA TYR A 146 0.27 13.60 -5.21
C TYR A 146 -0.99 13.17 -5.97
N LYS A 147 -1.75 14.15 -6.44
CA LYS A 147 -3.10 13.97 -7.00
C LYS A 147 -3.17 12.99 -8.18
N HIS A 148 -2.13 12.97 -9.00
CA HIS A 148 -2.10 12.18 -10.25
C HIS A 148 -1.51 10.79 -10.07
N VAL A 149 -0.87 10.52 -8.93
CA VAL A 149 -0.29 9.20 -8.67
C VAL A 149 -1.42 8.18 -8.42
N PRO A 150 -1.40 7.03 -9.11
CA PRO A 150 -2.38 5.98 -8.89
C PRO A 150 -2.30 5.38 -7.48
N ILE A 151 -3.44 4.89 -7.00
CA ILE A 151 -3.55 4.19 -5.72
C ILE A 151 -4.02 2.76 -5.97
N VAL A 152 -3.23 1.82 -5.50
CA VAL A 152 -3.55 0.38 -5.49
C VAL A 152 -3.88 -0.02 -4.05
N LEU A 153 -5.15 -0.36 -3.81
CA LEU A 153 -5.61 -0.87 -2.51
C LEU A 153 -5.33 -2.36 -2.37
N GLY A 154 -4.91 -2.77 -1.18
CA GLY A 154 -4.72 -4.17 -0.84
C GLY A 154 -4.97 -4.47 0.64
N GLY A 155 -4.70 -5.71 1.04
CA GLY A 155 -4.85 -6.19 2.40
C GLY A 155 -6.28 -6.55 2.79
N ILE A 156 -6.45 -6.94 4.06
CA ILE A 156 -7.70 -7.50 4.56
C ILE A 156 -8.85 -6.48 4.56
N GLU A 157 -8.59 -5.24 4.94
CA GLU A 157 -9.61 -4.19 5.01
C GLU A 157 -10.21 -3.89 3.62
N ALA A 158 -9.35 -3.76 2.60
CA ALA A 158 -9.79 -3.57 1.22
C ALA A 158 -10.54 -4.79 0.70
N SER A 159 -10.05 -6.00 0.99
CA SER A 159 -10.68 -7.25 0.59
C SER A 159 -12.10 -7.42 1.14
N LEU A 160 -12.31 -7.10 2.41
CA LEU A 160 -13.61 -7.18 3.06
C LEU A 160 -14.61 -6.15 2.53
N ARG A 161 -14.12 -5.00 2.05
CA ARG A 161 -14.92 -3.87 1.56
C ARG A 161 -14.87 -3.68 0.04
N ARG A 162 -14.46 -4.71 -0.71
CA ARG A 162 -14.32 -4.65 -2.18
C ARG A 162 -15.64 -4.46 -2.95
N ILE A 163 -16.75 -4.79 -2.31
CA ILE A 163 -18.10 -4.59 -2.84
C ILE A 163 -18.91 -3.70 -1.88
N ALA A 164 -20.15 -3.40 -2.21
CA ALA A 164 -21.06 -2.77 -1.26
C ALA A 164 -21.17 -3.60 0.01
N HIS A 165 -21.10 -2.96 1.16
CA HIS A 165 -21.03 -3.63 2.46
C HIS A 165 -21.80 -2.87 3.53
N TYR A 166 -22.27 -3.59 4.55
CA TYR A 166 -22.89 -3.00 5.73
C TYR A 166 -21.78 -2.53 6.70
N ASP A 167 -21.80 -1.22 7.00
CA ASP A 167 -20.92 -0.62 7.99
C ASP A 167 -21.58 -0.68 9.37
N TYR A 168 -21.17 -1.62 10.20
CA TYR A 168 -21.69 -1.84 11.53
C TYR A 168 -21.58 -0.62 12.46
N TRP A 169 -20.52 0.19 12.32
CA TRP A 169 -20.29 1.36 13.19
C TRP A 169 -21.19 2.52 12.83
N GLN A 170 -21.50 2.70 11.54
CA GLN A 170 -22.38 3.77 11.04
C GLN A 170 -23.81 3.32 10.79
N ASP A 171 -24.11 2.03 10.99
CA ASP A 171 -25.44 1.43 10.76
C ASP A 171 -26.00 1.78 9.36
N LYS A 172 -25.19 1.59 8.33
CA LYS A 172 -25.58 1.85 6.95
C LYS A 172 -24.83 1.01 5.91
N VAL A 173 -25.43 0.88 4.75
CA VAL A 173 -24.75 0.31 3.58
C VAL A 173 -23.85 1.36 2.96
N ARG A 174 -22.59 0.98 2.70
CA ARG A 174 -21.59 1.80 2.01
C ARG A 174 -21.27 1.22 0.63
N HIS A 175 -20.73 2.05 -0.25
CA HIS A 175 -20.16 1.61 -1.51
C HIS A 175 -18.92 0.75 -1.30
N SER A 176 -18.40 0.17 -2.40
CA SER A 176 -17.07 -0.39 -2.40
C SER A 176 -16.05 0.62 -1.91
N ILE A 177 -15.06 0.16 -1.15
CA ILE A 177 -13.95 1.00 -0.69
C ILE A 177 -13.16 1.59 -1.86
N LEU A 178 -13.16 0.95 -3.02
CA LEU A 178 -12.54 1.48 -4.23
C LEU A 178 -13.12 2.86 -4.60
N ILE A 179 -14.45 2.99 -4.50
CA ILE A 179 -15.15 4.24 -4.77
C ILE A 179 -14.98 5.23 -3.62
N ASP A 180 -15.20 4.78 -2.38
CA ASP A 180 -15.13 5.65 -1.19
C ASP A 180 -13.74 6.25 -1.00
N ALA A 181 -12.68 5.51 -1.32
CA ALA A 181 -11.29 5.95 -1.22
C ALA A 181 -10.78 6.68 -2.48
N SER A 182 -11.58 6.72 -3.57
CA SER A 182 -11.15 7.23 -4.87
C SER A 182 -9.85 6.58 -5.35
N ALA A 183 -9.71 5.27 -5.12
CA ALA A 183 -8.56 4.50 -5.54
C ALA A 183 -8.74 3.98 -6.97
N ASP A 184 -7.62 3.67 -7.62
CA ASP A 184 -7.62 3.32 -9.04
C ASP A 184 -7.76 1.80 -9.25
N ILE A 185 -7.13 0.99 -8.38
CA ILE A 185 -7.14 -0.47 -8.44
C ILE A 185 -7.34 -1.03 -7.03
N LEU A 186 -8.06 -2.15 -6.94
CA LEU A 186 -8.19 -2.93 -5.71
C LEU A 186 -7.79 -4.38 -5.95
N LEU A 187 -6.80 -4.84 -5.21
CA LEU A 187 -6.34 -6.22 -5.20
C LEU A 187 -6.85 -6.90 -3.92
N PHE A 188 -7.57 -8.00 -4.06
CA PHE A 188 -8.17 -8.69 -2.92
C PHE A 188 -7.64 -10.11 -2.74
N GLY A 189 -7.74 -10.62 -1.52
CA GLY A 189 -7.23 -11.94 -1.15
C GLY A 189 -5.70 -11.99 -1.16
N ASN A 190 -5.14 -13.11 -1.58
CA ASN A 190 -3.70 -13.29 -1.75
C ASN A 190 -3.26 -12.60 -3.05
N ALA A 191 -2.77 -11.38 -2.94
CA ALA A 191 -2.57 -10.47 -4.06
C ALA A 191 -1.16 -10.53 -4.68
N GLU A 192 -0.32 -11.48 -4.28
CA GLU A 192 1.09 -11.59 -4.69
C GLU A 192 1.24 -11.65 -6.22
N ARG A 193 0.44 -12.47 -6.89
CA ARG A 193 0.47 -12.56 -8.37
C ARG A 193 -0.06 -11.29 -9.01
N ALA A 194 -1.18 -10.80 -8.50
CA ALA A 194 -1.85 -9.65 -9.07
C ALA A 194 -0.98 -8.38 -8.98
N VAL A 195 -0.29 -8.15 -7.86
CA VAL A 195 0.58 -6.97 -7.71
C VAL A 195 1.79 -7.03 -8.65
N VAL A 196 2.36 -8.21 -8.87
CA VAL A 196 3.45 -8.41 -9.82
C VAL A 196 2.98 -8.19 -11.27
N GLU A 197 1.74 -8.48 -11.60
CA GLU A 197 1.17 -8.21 -12.92
C GLU A 197 0.81 -6.73 -13.10
N VAL A 198 0.31 -6.07 -12.06
CA VAL A 198 -0.09 -4.65 -12.09
C VAL A 198 1.12 -3.72 -12.21
N ALA A 199 2.20 -3.99 -11.48
CA ALA A 199 3.36 -3.10 -11.45
C ALA A 199 3.96 -2.82 -12.84
N PRO A 200 4.22 -3.82 -13.71
CA PRO A 200 4.68 -3.59 -15.07
C PRO A 200 3.70 -2.87 -15.97
N VAL A 201 2.39 -3.15 -15.82
CA VAL A 201 1.35 -2.47 -16.59
C VAL A 201 1.33 -0.99 -16.24
N SER A 202 1.47 -0.65 -14.97
CA SER A 202 1.60 0.73 -14.54
C SER A 202 2.80 1.42 -15.19
N TYR A 203 3.96 0.77 -15.25
CA TYR A 203 5.14 1.29 -15.94
C TYR A 203 4.88 1.58 -17.42
N THR A 204 4.25 0.65 -18.15
CA THR A 204 4.02 0.81 -19.60
C THR A 204 2.93 1.80 -19.95
N HIS A 205 1.93 2.00 -19.08
CA HIS A 205 0.79 2.89 -19.36
C HIS A 205 0.96 4.30 -18.79
N LEU A 206 1.72 4.46 -17.70
CA LEU A 206 1.97 5.76 -17.09
C LEU A 206 3.14 6.51 -17.76
N THR A 207 4.09 5.79 -18.38
CA THR A 207 5.26 6.37 -19.04
C THR A 207 5.08 6.62 -20.53
N LEU A 208 4.02 6.10 -21.14
CA LEU A 208 3.69 6.45 -22.53
C LEU A 208 3.05 7.84 -22.56
N PRO A 209 3.62 8.79 -23.34
CA PRO A 209 2.93 10.04 -23.57
C PRO A 209 1.57 9.71 -24.19
N THR A 210 0.48 10.15 -23.54
CA THR A 210 -0.83 10.13 -24.15
C THR A 210 -0.80 11.04 -25.36
N THR A 211 -0.46 10.51 -26.52
CA THR A 211 -0.75 11.20 -27.78
C THR A 211 -2.26 11.19 -27.93
N PRO A 212 -2.91 12.36 -27.89
CA PRO A 212 -4.34 12.41 -28.20
C PRO A 212 -4.49 11.90 -29.63
N TYR A 213 -5.23 10.85 -29.81
CA TYR A 213 -5.71 10.48 -31.14
C TYR A 213 -6.61 11.64 -31.62
N VAL A 214 -6.15 12.35 -32.63
CA VAL A 214 -6.93 13.29 -33.40
C VAL A 214 -7.85 12.50 -34.33
#